data_0c3d3982ad910ec1634177d6eafd1f2d
#
_entry.id   0c3d3982ad910ec1634177d6eafd1f2d
#
_cell.length_a   1.000
_cell.length_b   1.000
_cell.length_c   1.000
_cell.angle_alpha   90.00
_cell.angle_beta   90.00
_cell.angle_gamma   90.00
#
_symmetry.space_group_name_H-M   'P 1'
#
loop_
_entity.id
_entity.type
_entity.pdbx_description
1 polymer ?
#
loop_
_entity_poly.entity_id
_entity_poly.type
_entity_poly.pdbx_seq_one_letter_code
_entity_poly.pdbx_strand_id
1 'polypeptide(L)' 'MKHKLTVLIAGLAFVAGAAVPTLAMEHHPDMRAALNALFSARTHLQTSNRDFSGLRVKALGETNEAIRDVQAAISSDPH' A
#
# COMPACT_ATOMS: atom_id res chain seq x y z
N MET A 1 19.20 5.98 18.64
CA MET A 1 18.95 4.88 17.82
C MET A 1 17.53 4.43 17.83
N LYS A 2 16.97 4.21 18.98
CA LYS A 2 15.62 3.70 19.02
C LYS A 2 14.60 4.66 18.52
N HIS A 3 14.88 5.95 18.61
CA HIS A 3 13.92 6.92 18.14
C HIS A 3 13.74 6.88 16.66
N LYS A 4 14.69 6.36 15.92
CA LYS A 4 14.54 6.31 14.48
C LYS A 4 13.42 5.40 14.07
N LEU A 5 13.29 4.29 14.77
CA LEU A 5 12.20 3.37 14.49
C LEU A 5 10.87 3.99 14.81
N THR A 6 10.82 4.73 15.88
CA THR A 6 9.58 5.38 16.25
C THR A 6 9.12 6.35 15.18
N VAL A 7 10.05 7.08 14.62
CA VAL A 7 9.70 8.03 13.58
C VAL A 7 9.14 7.33 12.35
N LEU A 8 9.73 6.20 11.99
CA LEU A 8 9.25 5.47 10.84
C LEU A 8 7.83 4.98 11.05
N ILE A 9 7.56 4.47 12.21
CA ILE A 9 6.24 3.97 12.50
C ILE A 9 5.22 5.09 12.44
N ALA A 10 5.58 6.23 12.97
CA ALA A 10 4.67 7.36 12.94
C ALA A 10 4.38 7.80 11.51
N GLY A 11 5.39 7.76 10.65
CA GLY A 11 5.18 8.12 9.27
C GLY A 11 4.21 7.21 8.56
N LEU A 12 4.30 5.92 8.82
CA LEU A 12 3.39 4.98 8.21
C LEU A 12 1.96 5.21 8.68
N ALA A 13 1.81 5.44 9.96
CA ALA A 13 0.48 5.66 10.49
C ALA A 13 -0.14 6.90 9.89
N PHE A 14 0.66 7.92 9.70
CA PHE A 14 0.16 9.14 9.13
C PHE A 14 -0.34 8.92 7.70
N VAL A 15 0.43 8.20 6.91
CA VAL A 15 0.03 7.95 5.54
C VAL A 15 -1.27 7.17 5.49
N ALA A 16 -1.38 6.16 6.32
CA ALA A 16 -2.58 5.37 6.35
C ALA A 16 -3.78 6.21 6.74
N GLY A 17 -3.59 7.07 7.71
CA GLY A 17 -4.69 7.89 8.15
C GLY A 17 -5.12 8.91 7.13
N ALA A 18 -4.20 9.36 6.31
CA ALA A 18 -4.52 10.39 5.35
C ALA A 18 -5.31 9.87 4.18
N ALA A 19 -5.40 8.58 4.03
CA ALA A 19 -6.00 8.04 2.85
C ALA A 19 -7.48 7.78 2.93
N VAL A 20 -8.19 8.25 3.86
CA VAL A 20 -9.53 7.83 4.01
C VAL A 20 -10.59 8.75 3.55
N PRO A 21 -11.16 8.58 2.45
CA PRO A 21 -12.32 9.34 2.08
C PRO A 21 -13.51 8.59 2.55
N THR A 22 -14.40 9.17 3.00
CA THR A 22 -15.44 8.57 3.57
C THR A 22 -16.60 8.33 2.73
N LEU A 23 -16.66 7.39 1.99
CA LEU A 23 -17.83 7.09 1.25
C LEU A 23 -18.55 5.97 1.92
N ALA A 24 -19.59 6.29 2.55
CA ALA A 24 -20.30 5.34 3.34
C ALA A 24 -20.86 4.18 2.54
N MET A 25 -20.93 4.35 1.25
CA MET A 25 -21.48 3.29 0.42
C MET A 25 -20.52 2.19 0.10
N GLU A 26 -19.28 2.38 0.42
CA GLU A 26 -18.28 1.39 0.07
C GLU A 26 -18.44 0.14 0.91
N HIS A 27 -18.51 -1.02 0.28
CA HIS A 27 -18.64 -2.27 1.00
C HIS A 27 -17.35 -2.68 1.69
N HIS A 28 -16.22 -2.31 1.13
CA HIS A 28 -14.95 -2.76 1.67
C HIS A 28 -14.01 -1.56 1.80
N PRO A 29 -14.34 -0.62 2.68
CA PRO A 29 -13.53 0.61 2.74
C PRO A 29 -12.08 0.36 3.13
N ASP A 30 -11.85 -0.56 4.05
CA ASP A 30 -10.48 -0.83 4.47
C ASP A 30 -9.69 -1.53 3.37
N MET A 31 -10.32 -2.46 2.67
CA MET A 31 -9.65 -3.14 1.58
C MET A 31 -9.39 -2.19 0.42
N ARG A 32 -10.32 -1.27 0.16
CA ARG A 32 -10.11 -0.28 -0.89
C ARG A 32 -8.99 0.68 -0.51
N ALA A 33 -8.92 1.05 0.75
CA ALA A 33 -7.83 1.91 1.20
C ALA A 33 -6.49 1.21 1.07
N ALA A 34 -6.46 -0.08 1.39
CA ALA A 34 -5.23 -0.84 1.24
C ALA A 34 -4.83 -0.93 -0.23
N LEU A 35 -5.79 -1.12 -1.12
CA LEU A 35 -5.50 -1.21 -2.53
C LEU A 35 -4.93 0.12 -3.04
N ASN A 36 -5.51 1.23 -2.63
CA ASN A 36 -5.01 2.53 -3.04
C ASN A 36 -3.59 2.78 -2.51
N ALA A 37 -3.32 2.35 -1.29
CA ALA A 37 -1.98 2.47 -0.74
C ALA A 37 -0.97 1.63 -1.52
N LEU A 38 -1.39 0.46 -1.96
CA LEU A 38 -0.52 -0.40 -2.75
C LEU A 38 -0.23 0.21 -4.13
N PHE A 39 -1.24 0.83 -4.74
CA PHE A 39 -1.02 1.54 -6.01
C PHE A 39 -0.03 2.67 -5.84
N SER A 40 -0.15 3.41 -4.75
CA SER A 40 0.78 4.48 -4.45
C SER A 40 2.19 3.95 -4.26
N ALA A 41 2.31 2.87 -3.49
CA ALA A 41 3.61 2.26 -3.26
C ALA A 41 4.23 1.79 -4.57
N ARG A 42 3.41 1.20 -5.44
CA ARG A 42 3.90 0.74 -6.73
C ARG A 42 4.45 1.90 -7.55
N THR A 43 3.74 3.01 -7.56
CA THR A 43 4.20 4.18 -8.30
C THR A 43 5.54 4.66 -7.78
N HIS A 44 5.68 4.74 -6.47
CA HIS A 44 6.95 5.18 -5.88
C HIS A 44 8.08 4.21 -6.19
N LEU A 45 7.81 2.92 -6.18
CA LEU A 45 8.83 1.94 -6.53
C LEU A 45 9.23 2.05 -7.99
N GLN A 46 8.27 2.33 -8.86
CA GLN A 46 8.55 2.46 -10.28
C GLN A 46 9.35 3.70 -10.59
N THR A 47 9.11 4.77 -9.86
CA THR A 47 9.76 6.04 -10.16
C THR A 47 11.05 6.28 -9.38
N SER A 48 11.38 5.38 -8.46
CA SER A 48 12.63 5.50 -7.73
C SER A 48 13.79 5.43 -8.70
N ASN A 49 14.76 6.32 -8.52
CA ASN A 49 15.88 6.34 -9.45
C ASN A 49 17.08 5.52 -8.98
N ARG A 50 16.91 4.71 -7.97
CA ARG A 50 17.97 3.82 -7.52
C ARG A 50 17.44 2.41 -7.48
N ASP A 51 18.31 1.47 -7.81
CA ASP A 51 17.89 0.09 -7.90
C ASP A 51 18.03 -0.70 -6.61
N PHE A 52 18.89 -0.25 -5.72
CA PHE A 52 19.10 -0.92 -4.44
C PHE A 52 19.44 -2.40 -4.61
N SER A 53 20.38 -2.67 -5.52
CA SER A 53 20.86 -4.02 -5.76
C SER A 53 19.74 -4.99 -6.14
N GLY A 54 18.80 -4.53 -6.91
CA GLY A 54 17.72 -5.39 -7.36
C GLY A 54 16.56 -5.50 -6.41
N LEU A 55 16.69 -4.96 -5.21
CA LEU A 55 15.62 -5.07 -4.24
C LEU A 55 14.41 -4.24 -4.63
N ARG A 56 14.61 -3.17 -5.36
CA ARG A 56 13.49 -2.36 -5.83
C ARG A 56 12.59 -3.18 -6.76
N VAL A 57 13.19 -3.90 -7.67
CA VAL A 57 12.42 -4.72 -8.61
C VAL A 57 11.72 -5.85 -7.89
N LYS A 58 12.39 -6.45 -6.93
CA LYS A 58 11.79 -7.49 -6.14
C LYS A 58 10.58 -6.95 -5.37
N ALA A 59 10.74 -5.80 -4.73
CA ALA A 59 9.64 -5.20 -4.00
C ALA A 59 8.49 -4.84 -4.93
N LEU A 60 8.80 -4.39 -6.13
CA LEU A 60 7.77 -4.07 -7.09
C LEU A 60 6.96 -5.31 -7.47
N GLY A 61 7.63 -6.43 -7.68
CA GLY A 61 6.94 -7.67 -7.98
C GLY A 61 6.04 -8.12 -6.85
N GLU A 62 6.53 -8.00 -5.63
CA GLU A 62 5.72 -8.36 -4.46
C GLU A 62 4.53 -7.43 -4.29
N THR A 63 4.72 -6.16 -4.57
CA THR A 63 3.63 -5.21 -4.50
C THR A 63 2.56 -5.53 -5.54
N ASN A 64 2.96 -5.89 -6.74
CA ASN A 64 2.02 -6.27 -7.77
C ASN A 64 1.23 -7.51 -7.38
N GLU A 65 1.88 -8.46 -6.73
CA GLU A 65 1.16 -9.63 -6.24
C GLU A 65 0.14 -9.26 -5.17
N ALA A 66 0.54 -8.39 -4.27
CA ALA A 66 -0.37 -7.96 -3.22
C ALA A 66 -1.57 -7.23 -3.82
N ILE A 67 -1.35 -6.42 -4.84
CA ILE A 67 -2.44 -5.74 -5.51
C ILE A 67 -3.42 -6.75 -6.08
N ARG A 68 -2.91 -7.76 -6.74
CA ARG A 68 -3.78 -8.79 -7.32
C ARG A 68 -4.56 -9.53 -6.25
N ASP A 69 -3.90 -9.83 -5.14
CA ASP A 69 -4.55 -10.55 -4.05
C ASP A 69 -5.67 -9.73 -3.43
N VAL A 70 -5.42 -8.45 -3.22
CA VAL A 70 -6.46 -7.58 -2.64
C VAL A 70 -7.62 -7.44 -3.61
N GLN A 71 -7.32 -7.26 -4.89
CA GLN A 71 -8.38 -7.16 -5.89
C GLN A 71 -9.21 -8.45 -5.95
N ALA A 72 -8.55 -9.59 -5.86
CA ALA A 72 -9.25 -10.86 -5.87
C ALA A 72 -10.11 -11.02 -4.63
N ALA A 73 -9.61 -10.57 -3.49
CA ALA A 73 -10.38 -10.66 -2.26
C ALA A 73 -11.64 -9.80 -2.34
N ILE A 74 -11.51 -8.61 -2.86
CA ILE A 74 -12.67 -7.73 -3.00
C ILE A 74 -13.68 -8.35 -3.96
N SER A 75 -13.20 -8.88 -5.07
CA SER A 75 -14.08 -9.43 -6.09
C SER A 75 -14.77 -10.70 -5.64
N SER A 76 -14.14 -11.46 -4.79
CA SER A 76 -14.71 -12.75 -4.40
C SER A 76 -15.72 -12.63 -3.28
N ASP A 77 -15.81 -11.49 -2.65
CA ASP A 77 -16.77 -11.29 -1.59
C ASP A 77 -18.09 -10.85 -2.23
N PRO A 78 -19.18 -11.53 -2.04
CA PRO A 78 -20.44 -11.17 -2.71
C PRO A 78 -21.04 -9.90 -2.22
N HIS A 79 -20.54 -9.36 -1.24
CA HIS A 79 -21.03 -8.10 -0.88
C HIS A 79 -20.07 -7.35 -0.24
#